data_870a7673787632765bc3cce9e62420d5
#
_entry.id   870a7673787632765bc3cce9e62420d5
#
_cell.length_a   1.000
_cell.length_b   1.000
_cell.length_c   1.000
_cell.angle_alpha   90.00
_cell.angle_beta   90.00
_cell.angle_gamma   90.00
#
_symmetry.space_group_name_H-M   'P 1'
#
loop_
_entity.id
_entity.type
_entity.pdbx_description
1 polymer ?
#
loop_
_entity_poly.entity_id
_entity_poly.type
_entity_poly.pdbx_seq_one_letter_code
_entity_poly.pdbx_strand_id
1 'polypeptide(L)'
;MINRKITKYTGIALTSLLLAGAISCRKAPTNTSTSGIATIVCDASFENIMDQEIDVFEYNTNGKASIIPYYESEKACIDSLLDFKTKLIVITRDLNDKEKEYIKAKNRHVRSNRIAVDAIALIVNPDNPVEQLSVSEIADILTGKTTEWSQLGPGMLKSDIQVVFDNEGSSTVQYMRDSVMNGAKFADNVFAQNSNQEVFSQVQQRKNALGIIGVSWISSDMRTRDLSREERIKSLSQQDTTVSEFDTSVKVLKVSSKDDFRAYKPYQGYIYDGSYPLYRSMYMISTAANGSLSHGFYSFVTGTIGQKIIQRTGILPARVQPRMVNLN
;
A
#
# COMPACT_ATOMS: atom_id res chain seq x y z
N MET A 1 14.27 -70.52 43.03
CA MET A 1 13.02 -70.02 42.35
C MET A 1 13.00 -68.47 42.25
N ILE A 2 14.07 -67.81 41.80
CA ILE A 2 14.18 -66.30 41.79
C ILE A 2 14.76 -65.78 40.45
N ASN A 3 14.85 -66.53 39.39
CA ASN A 3 15.53 -66.07 38.20
C ASN A 3 14.67 -65.96 36.92
N ARG A 4 13.33 -65.92 37.07
CA ARG A 4 12.44 -65.88 35.88
C ARG A 4 11.61 -64.60 35.73
N LYS A 5 11.69 -63.66 36.66
CA LYS A 5 10.91 -62.40 36.60
C LYS A 5 11.71 -61.15 36.15
N ILE A 6 13.04 -61.20 36.14
CA ILE A 6 13.87 -60.03 35.76
C ILE A 6 14.02 -59.87 34.26
N THR A 7 13.94 -60.98 33.49
CA THR A 7 14.10 -60.96 32.02
C THR A 7 12.88 -60.41 31.25
N LYS A 8 11.71 -60.26 31.92
CA LYS A 8 10.51 -59.70 31.24
C LYS A 8 10.41 -58.19 31.26
N TYR A 9 11.07 -57.52 32.21
CA TYR A 9 11.02 -56.06 32.34
C TYR A 9 12.14 -55.34 31.57
N THR A 10 13.24 -56.02 31.29
CA THR A 10 14.34 -55.46 30.49
C THR A 10 14.00 -55.39 29.00
N GLY A 11 13.12 -56.25 28.51
CA GLY A 11 12.66 -56.22 27.10
C GLY A 11 11.68 -55.07 26.78
N ILE A 12 10.87 -54.68 27.79
CA ILE A 12 9.87 -53.61 27.60
C ILE A 12 10.50 -52.21 27.74
N ALA A 13 11.56 -52.08 28.55
CA ALA A 13 12.27 -50.79 28.68
C ALA A 13 13.14 -50.46 27.45
N LEU A 14 13.67 -51.48 26.73
CA LEU A 14 14.48 -51.27 25.54
C LEU A 14 13.61 -50.95 24.28
N THR A 15 12.38 -51.48 24.21
CA THR A 15 11.45 -51.20 23.11
C THR A 15 10.80 -49.82 23.25
N SER A 16 10.59 -49.32 24.46
CA SER A 16 10.07 -47.93 24.67
C SER A 16 11.12 -46.87 24.42
N LEU A 17 12.42 -47.15 24.56
CA LEU A 17 13.49 -46.20 24.25
C LEU A 17 13.75 -46.06 22.75
N LEU A 18 13.45 -47.09 21.94
CA LEU A 18 13.58 -47.04 20.48
C LEU A 18 12.41 -46.35 19.81
N LEU A 19 11.21 -46.26 20.43
CA LEU A 19 10.09 -45.50 19.89
C LEU A 19 10.19 -44.00 20.17
N ALA A 20 10.94 -43.56 21.17
CA ALA A 20 11.14 -42.13 21.48
C ALA A 20 12.13 -41.43 20.52
N GLY A 21 12.95 -42.18 19.75
CA GLY A 21 13.93 -41.66 18.80
C GLY A 21 13.35 -41.33 17.42
N ALA A 22 12.09 -41.69 17.13
CA ALA A 22 11.44 -41.42 15.83
C ALA A 22 10.63 -40.10 15.81
N ILE A 23 10.67 -39.27 16.89
CA ILE A 23 10.06 -37.98 16.88
C ILE A 23 11.02 -37.00 16.20
N SER A 24 11.02 -37.08 14.89
CA SER A 24 10.97 -35.97 13.99
C SER A 24 12.03 -34.88 14.20
N CYS A 25 13.14 -35.02 13.52
CA CYS A 25 13.71 -33.84 12.84
C CYS A 25 12.71 -33.38 11.76
N ARG A 26 11.66 -32.65 12.13
CA ARG A 26 11.06 -31.71 11.20
C ARG A 26 12.16 -30.71 10.90
N LYS A 27 12.81 -30.84 9.73
CA LYS A 27 13.67 -29.79 9.21
C LYS A 27 12.86 -28.49 9.31
N ALA A 28 13.37 -27.51 10.05
CA ALA A 28 12.82 -26.16 10.02
C ALA A 28 12.59 -25.80 8.55
N PRO A 29 11.44 -25.19 8.20
CA PRO A 29 11.17 -24.83 6.82
C PRO A 29 12.36 -24.03 6.30
N THR A 30 13.04 -24.56 5.30
CA THR A 30 14.17 -23.89 4.68
C THR A 30 13.61 -22.66 3.95
N ASN A 31 13.85 -21.47 4.47
CA ASN A 31 13.51 -20.22 3.82
C ASN A 31 14.30 -20.14 2.49
N THR A 32 13.60 -20.34 1.39
CA THR A 32 14.11 -20.11 0.05
C THR A 32 13.41 -18.89 -0.57
N SER A 33 13.78 -18.52 -1.79
CA SER A 33 13.11 -17.43 -2.50
C SER A 33 11.61 -17.67 -2.77
N THR A 34 11.13 -18.92 -2.63
CA THR A 34 9.75 -19.32 -2.94
C THR A 34 9.10 -20.18 -1.84
N SER A 35 9.72 -20.29 -0.67
CA SER A 35 9.16 -21.06 0.45
C SER A 35 9.60 -20.52 1.80
N GLY A 36 8.77 -20.72 2.83
CA GLY A 36 9.01 -20.31 4.20
C GLY A 36 8.09 -19.18 4.65
N ILE A 37 8.51 -18.45 5.70
CA ILE A 37 7.76 -17.32 6.25
C ILE A 37 8.68 -16.11 6.29
N ALA A 38 8.16 -14.96 5.86
CA ALA A 38 8.85 -13.68 5.94
C ALA A 38 7.87 -12.56 6.33
N THR A 39 8.39 -11.51 6.94
CA THR A 39 7.63 -10.30 7.27
C THR A 39 8.00 -9.15 6.36
N ILE A 40 7.02 -8.27 6.09
CA ILE A 40 7.20 -7.00 5.43
C ILE A 40 6.52 -5.91 6.26
N VAL A 41 7.13 -4.73 6.35
CA VAL A 41 6.51 -3.56 6.98
C VAL A 41 6.26 -2.51 5.91
N CYS A 42 5.03 -2.10 5.76
CA CYS A 42 4.58 -1.23 4.68
C CYS A 42 3.90 0.01 5.24
N ASP A 43 4.07 1.13 4.59
CA ASP A 43 3.21 2.29 4.83
C ASP A 43 1.74 1.90 4.63
N ALA A 44 0.90 2.22 5.61
CA ALA A 44 -0.51 1.81 5.64
C ALA A 44 -1.31 2.32 4.43
N SER A 45 -0.87 3.40 3.78
CA SER A 45 -1.51 3.90 2.56
C SER A 45 -1.43 2.91 1.39
N PHE A 46 -0.51 1.95 1.43
CA PHE A 46 -0.27 0.97 0.37
C PHE A 46 -0.80 -0.44 0.68
N GLU A 47 -1.55 -0.61 1.77
CA GLU A 47 -2.15 -1.89 2.18
C GLU A 47 -2.84 -2.60 1.02
N ASN A 48 -3.72 -1.91 0.33
CA ASN A 48 -4.47 -2.41 -0.82
C ASN A 48 -3.61 -3.05 -1.91
N ILE A 49 -2.49 -2.41 -2.21
CA ILE A 49 -1.58 -2.81 -3.29
C ILE A 49 -0.77 -4.02 -2.83
N MET A 50 -0.26 -3.94 -1.60
CA MET A 50 0.62 -4.97 -1.06
C MET A 50 -0.12 -6.27 -0.76
N ASP A 51 -1.39 -6.21 -0.33
CA ASP A 51 -2.22 -7.40 -0.15
C ASP A 51 -2.40 -8.16 -1.46
N GLN A 52 -2.61 -7.46 -2.59
CA GLN A 52 -2.72 -8.11 -3.89
C GLN A 52 -1.39 -8.72 -4.37
N GLU A 53 -0.28 -8.03 -4.15
CA GLU A 53 1.06 -8.54 -4.46
C GLU A 53 1.35 -9.83 -3.65
N ILE A 54 1.00 -9.83 -2.36
CA ILE A 54 1.18 -10.96 -1.46
C ILE A 54 0.30 -12.13 -1.90
N ASP A 55 -0.99 -11.90 -2.15
CA ASP A 55 -1.93 -12.94 -2.55
C ASP A 55 -1.45 -13.68 -3.81
N VAL A 56 -1.03 -12.91 -4.83
CA VAL A 56 -0.55 -13.53 -6.09
C VAL A 56 0.79 -14.21 -5.91
N PHE A 57 1.70 -13.64 -5.12
CA PHE A 57 2.99 -14.29 -4.84
C PHE A 57 2.81 -15.63 -4.11
N GLU A 58 1.99 -15.65 -3.06
CA GLU A 58 1.72 -16.87 -2.29
C GLU A 58 0.99 -17.93 -3.14
N TYR A 59 0.07 -17.51 -3.99
CA TYR A 59 -0.57 -18.42 -4.95
C TYR A 59 0.43 -19.03 -5.92
N ASN A 60 1.30 -18.20 -6.51
CA ASN A 60 2.32 -18.66 -7.48
C ASN A 60 3.36 -19.61 -6.84
N THR A 61 3.51 -19.56 -5.53
CA THR A 61 4.37 -20.49 -4.79
C THR A 61 3.64 -21.73 -4.29
N ASN A 62 2.38 -21.93 -4.72
CA ASN A 62 1.50 -23.04 -4.28
C ASN A 62 1.37 -23.11 -2.75
N GLY A 63 1.27 -21.97 -2.07
CA GLY A 63 1.15 -21.85 -0.63
C GLY A 63 2.39 -22.29 0.17
N LYS A 64 3.55 -22.45 -0.48
CA LYS A 64 4.82 -22.76 0.20
C LYS A 64 5.47 -21.54 0.84
N ALA A 65 5.14 -20.35 0.36
CA ALA A 65 5.57 -19.07 0.90
C ALA A 65 4.43 -18.42 1.69
N SER A 66 4.77 -17.73 2.79
CA SER A 66 3.85 -16.88 3.52
C SER A 66 4.55 -15.55 3.83
N ILE A 67 3.96 -14.46 3.36
CA ILE A 67 4.41 -13.09 3.62
C ILE A 67 3.44 -12.46 4.60
N ILE A 68 3.92 -12.09 5.77
CA ILE A 68 3.11 -11.47 6.82
C ILE A 68 3.33 -9.95 6.75
N PRO A 69 2.32 -9.16 6.31
CA PRO A 69 2.42 -7.72 6.27
C PRO A 69 2.13 -7.10 7.64
N TYR A 70 2.81 -6.01 7.94
CA TYR A 70 2.50 -5.06 9.01
C TYR A 70 2.34 -3.69 8.36
N TYR A 71 1.18 -3.07 8.56
CA TYR A 71 0.85 -1.76 8.01
C TYR A 71 1.01 -0.70 9.08
N GLU A 72 1.95 0.21 8.87
CA GLU A 72 2.43 1.15 9.87
C GLU A 72 2.61 2.56 9.25
N SER A 73 2.98 3.54 10.06
CA SER A 73 3.43 4.82 9.53
C SER A 73 4.78 4.69 8.81
N GLU A 74 5.06 5.56 7.83
CA GLU A 74 6.34 5.55 7.12
C GLU A 74 7.54 5.59 8.06
N LYS A 75 7.46 6.40 9.12
CA LYS A 75 8.51 6.46 10.15
C LYS A 75 8.73 5.10 10.82
N ALA A 76 7.67 4.41 11.22
CA ALA A 76 7.77 3.11 11.86
C ALA A 76 8.34 2.03 10.92
N CYS A 77 8.03 2.11 9.62
CA CYS A 77 8.64 1.26 8.58
C CYS A 77 10.17 1.44 8.56
N ILE A 78 10.63 2.69 8.51
CA ILE A 78 12.06 3.02 8.47
C ILE A 78 12.75 2.58 9.76
N ASP A 79 12.19 2.90 10.93
CA ASP A 79 12.72 2.50 12.23
C ASP A 79 12.84 0.97 12.31
N SER A 80 11.83 0.22 11.83
CA SER A 80 11.85 -1.24 11.79
C SER A 80 12.96 -1.82 10.91
N LEU A 81 13.27 -1.16 9.79
CA LEU A 81 14.38 -1.56 8.92
C LEU A 81 15.75 -1.24 9.55
N LEU A 82 15.90 -0.06 10.15
CA LEU A 82 17.14 0.39 10.79
C LEU A 82 17.45 -0.41 12.07
N ASP A 83 16.42 -0.81 12.81
CA ASP A 83 16.52 -1.72 13.96
C ASP A 83 16.72 -3.19 13.56
N PHE A 84 16.71 -3.50 12.26
CA PHE A 84 16.81 -4.87 11.71
C PHE A 84 15.69 -5.81 12.18
N LYS A 85 14.55 -5.28 12.60
CA LYS A 85 13.34 -6.05 12.95
C LYS A 85 12.68 -6.65 11.69
N THR A 86 12.76 -5.92 10.58
CA THR A 86 12.37 -6.40 9.24
C THR A 86 13.53 -6.31 8.25
N LYS A 87 13.41 -7.03 7.16
CA LYS A 87 14.37 -6.99 6.05
C LYS A 87 13.78 -6.35 4.79
N LEU A 88 12.51 -5.98 4.83
CA LEU A 88 11.77 -5.51 3.67
C LEU A 88 10.74 -4.48 4.12
N ILE A 89 10.77 -3.30 3.49
CA ILE A 89 9.80 -2.23 3.73
C ILE A 89 9.28 -1.66 2.41
N VAL A 90 8.09 -1.05 2.47
CA VAL A 90 7.52 -0.24 1.38
C VAL A 90 7.13 1.12 1.93
N ILE A 91 7.68 2.18 1.34
CA ILE A 91 7.55 3.58 1.79
C ILE A 91 7.49 4.54 0.61
N THR A 92 7.27 5.84 0.86
CA THR A 92 7.07 6.85 -0.21
C THR A 92 8.38 7.47 -0.74
N ARG A 93 9.50 7.24 -0.11
CA ARG A 93 10.82 7.78 -0.48
C ARG A 93 11.92 6.74 -0.46
N ASP A 94 13.01 7.02 -1.08
CA ASP A 94 14.24 6.25 -0.85
C ASP A 94 14.86 6.59 0.51
N LEU A 95 15.70 5.71 1.03
CA LEU A 95 16.51 6.02 2.21
C LEU A 95 17.46 7.17 1.90
N ASN A 96 17.62 8.06 2.87
CA ASN A 96 18.65 9.10 2.78
C ASN A 96 20.05 8.53 2.99
N ASP A 97 21.09 9.35 2.72
CA ASP A 97 22.48 8.90 2.76
C ASP A 97 22.89 8.42 4.16
N LYS A 98 22.43 9.08 5.24
CA LYS A 98 22.74 8.69 6.62
C LYS A 98 22.13 7.32 6.97
N GLU A 99 20.89 7.06 6.52
CA GLU A 99 20.22 5.78 6.71
C GLU A 99 20.95 4.66 5.94
N LYS A 100 21.36 4.92 4.70
CA LYS A 100 22.14 3.98 3.89
C LYS A 100 23.54 3.70 4.48
N GLU A 101 24.22 4.73 4.95
CA GLU A 101 25.51 4.62 5.62
C GLU A 101 25.41 3.82 6.92
N TYR A 102 24.37 4.07 7.73
CA TYR A 102 24.13 3.31 8.94
C TYR A 102 23.98 1.81 8.68
N ILE A 103 23.16 1.44 7.67
CA ILE A 103 22.97 0.03 7.29
C ILE A 103 24.29 -0.58 6.77
N LYS A 104 25.04 0.16 5.97
CA LYS A 104 26.34 -0.27 5.44
C LYS A 104 27.37 -0.49 6.55
N ALA A 105 27.40 0.38 7.57
CA ALA A 105 28.27 0.24 8.75
C ALA A 105 27.98 -1.04 9.56
N LYS A 106 26.77 -1.60 9.43
CA LYS A 106 26.37 -2.88 10.02
C LYS A 106 26.64 -4.08 9.09
N ASN A 107 27.47 -3.90 8.05
CA ASN A 107 27.80 -4.92 7.03
C ASN A 107 26.55 -5.48 6.31
N ARG A 108 25.54 -4.63 6.10
CA ARG A 108 24.33 -4.98 5.36
C ARG A 108 24.30 -4.28 4.03
N HIS A 109 23.73 -4.95 3.02
CA HIS A 109 23.55 -4.39 1.70
C HIS A 109 22.09 -3.94 1.51
N VAL A 110 21.90 -2.72 1.00
CA VAL A 110 20.58 -2.16 0.70
C VAL A 110 20.30 -2.29 -0.78
N ARG A 111 19.12 -2.79 -1.11
CA ARG A 111 18.49 -2.69 -2.43
C ARG A 111 17.29 -1.77 -2.30
N SER A 112 17.21 -0.78 -3.16
CA SER A 112 16.08 0.15 -3.20
C SER A 112 15.64 0.30 -4.64
N ASN A 113 14.36 0.04 -4.90
CA ASN A 113 13.76 0.28 -6.20
C ASN A 113 12.46 1.09 -6.03
N ARG A 114 12.29 2.12 -6.85
CA ARG A 114 10.98 2.70 -7.05
C ARG A 114 10.15 1.66 -7.81
N ILE A 115 9.00 1.26 -7.23
CA ILE A 115 8.11 0.25 -7.79
C ILE A 115 6.87 0.84 -8.43
N ALA A 116 6.46 2.04 -8.00
CA ALA A 116 5.31 2.74 -8.54
C ALA A 116 5.39 4.26 -8.33
N VAL A 117 4.50 4.98 -8.99
CA VAL A 117 4.10 6.35 -8.64
C VAL A 117 2.61 6.31 -8.30
N ASP A 118 2.29 6.57 -7.03
CA ASP A 118 0.92 6.69 -6.54
C ASP A 118 0.43 8.13 -6.71
N ALA A 119 -0.86 8.31 -6.96
CA ALA A 119 -1.49 9.61 -6.95
C ALA A 119 -2.40 9.76 -5.74
N ILE A 120 -2.50 10.98 -5.22
CA ILE A 120 -3.44 11.34 -4.16
C ILE A 120 -4.68 11.92 -4.82
N ALA A 121 -5.81 11.25 -4.65
CA ALA A 121 -7.10 11.66 -5.18
C ALA A 121 -7.87 12.49 -4.16
N LEU A 122 -8.63 13.44 -4.67
CA LEU A 122 -9.65 14.19 -3.94
C LEU A 122 -11.01 13.62 -4.31
N ILE A 123 -11.75 13.20 -3.31
CA ILE A 123 -13.08 12.62 -3.50
C ILE A 123 -14.14 13.40 -2.72
N VAL A 124 -15.32 13.54 -3.31
CA VAL A 124 -16.49 14.14 -2.69
C VAL A 124 -17.72 13.27 -2.94
N ASN A 125 -18.79 13.54 -2.19
CA ASN A 125 -20.08 12.95 -2.46
C ASN A 125 -20.54 13.30 -3.90
N PRO A 126 -21.18 12.38 -4.64
CA PRO A 126 -21.69 12.67 -5.99
C PRO A 126 -22.61 13.88 -6.08
N ASP A 127 -23.36 14.17 -5.03
CA ASP A 127 -24.27 15.33 -4.95
C ASP A 127 -23.56 16.67 -4.62
N ASN A 128 -22.26 16.66 -4.32
CA ASN A 128 -21.49 17.91 -4.15
C ASN A 128 -21.25 18.53 -5.53
N PRO A 129 -21.59 19.81 -5.78
CA PRO A 129 -21.47 20.42 -7.11
C PRO A 129 -20.03 20.70 -7.56
N VAL A 130 -19.02 20.62 -6.66
CA VAL A 130 -17.62 20.87 -7.01
C VAL A 130 -17.12 19.83 -8.02
N GLU A 131 -16.41 20.30 -9.06
CA GLU A 131 -15.85 19.44 -10.12
C GLU A 131 -14.32 19.42 -10.12
N GLN A 132 -13.72 20.48 -9.64
CA GLN A 132 -12.27 20.64 -9.64
C GLN A 132 -11.80 21.55 -8.52
N LEU A 133 -10.53 21.39 -8.14
CA LEU A 133 -9.80 22.27 -7.24
C LEU A 133 -8.38 22.48 -7.78
N SER A 134 -7.84 23.68 -7.58
CA SER A 134 -6.42 23.93 -7.79
C SER A 134 -5.61 23.52 -6.55
N VAL A 135 -4.32 23.29 -6.70
CA VAL A 135 -3.41 23.02 -5.57
C VAL A 135 -3.42 24.19 -4.56
N SER A 136 -3.65 25.44 -5.02
CA SER A 136 -3.77 26.61 -4.15
C SER A 136 -5.05 26.57 -3.32
N GLU A 137 -6.21 26.28 -3.92
CA GLU A 137 -7.48 26.13 -3.20
C GLU A 137 -7.44 24.97 -2.20
N ILE A 138 -6.79 23.88 -2.55
CA ILE A 138 -6.58 22.76 -1.61
C ILE A 138 -5.77 23.23 -0.39
N ALA A 139 -4.66 23.96 -0.61
CA ALA A 139 -3.87 24.51 0.48
C ALA A 139 -4.68 25.49 1.35
N ASP A 140 -5.52 26.32 0.75
CA ASP A 140 -6.37 27.27 1.47
C ASP A 140 -7.47 26.57 2.29
N ILE A 141 -8.04 25.47 1.78
CA ILE A 141 -8.97 24.63 2.54
C ILE A 141 -8.26 23.97 3.73
N LEU A 142 -7.08 23.36 3.50
CA LEU A 142 -6.33 22.65 4.52
C LEU A 142 -5.79 23.57 5.62
N THR A 143 -5.51 24.84 5.31
CA THR A 143 -5.02 25.84 6.26
C THR A 143 -6.15 26.67 6.89
N GLY A 144 -7.41 26.43 6.50
CA GLY A 144 -8.59 27.12 7.06
C GLY A 144 -8.82 28.54 6.53
N LYS A 145 -8.17 28.94 5.44
CA LYS A 145 -8.50 30.20 4.75
C LYS A 145 -9.82 30.08 3.99
N THR A 146 -10.13 28.90 3.46
CA THR A 146 -11.40 28.53 2.85
C THR A 146 -12.05 27.48 3.72
N THR A 147 -13.14 27.84 4.38
CA THR A 147 -13.83 26.96 5.35
C THR A 147 -15.19 26.48 4.85
N GLU A 148 -15.77 27.18 3.89
CA GLU A 148 -17.08 26.83 3.29
C GLU A 148 -16.95 26.59 1.79
N TRP A 149 -17.73 25.63 1.28
CA TRP A 149 -17.81 25.36 -0.16
C TRP A 149 -18.27 26.59 -0.97
N SER A 150 -19.16 27.41 -0.41
CA SER A 150 -19.68 28.63 -1.05
C SER A 150 -18.61 29.65 -1.40
N GLN A 151 -17.46 29.62 -0.73
CA GLN A 151 -16.31 30.50 -1.01
C GLN A 151 -15.58 30.15 -2.32
N LEU A 152 -15.77 28.94 -2.84
CA LEU A 152 -15.14 28.50 -4.10
C LEU A 152 -15.89 28.97 -5.36
N GLY A 153 -17.06 29.58 -5.21
CA GLY A 153 -17.77 30.17 -6.34
C GLY A 153 -19.30 30.00 -6.27
N PRO A 154 -20.00 30.54 -7.26
CA PRO A 154 -21.45 30.47 -7.32
C PRO A 154 -21.93 29.04 -7.58
N GLY A 155 -23.05 28.67 -6.96
CA GLY A 155 -23.65 27.34 -7.12
C GLY A 155 -23.07 26.25 -6.22
N MET A 156 -22.02 26.54 -5.42
CA MET A 156 -21.46 25.60 -4.45
C MET A 156 -22.38 25.45 -3.22
N LEU A 157 -22.14 24.40 -2.43
CA LEU A 157 -22.87 24.16 -1.19
C LEU A 157 -22.68 25.31 -0.19
N LYS A 158 -23.76 25.64 0.53
CA LYS A 158 -23.67 26.60 1.66
C LYS A 158 -23.45 25.82 2.96
N SER A 159 -22.29 25.22 3.08
CA SER A 159 -21.91 24.40 4.25
C SER A 159 -20.41 24.38 4.42
N ASP A 160 -19.99 24.15 5.67
CA ASP A 160 -18.57 23.99 6.02
C ASP A 160 -17.95 22.82 5.26
N ILE A 161 -16.68 22.98 4.87
CA ILE A 161 -15.87 21.89 4.29
C ILE A 161 -15.32 21.03 5.42
N GLN A 162 -15.62 19.75 5.42
CA GLN A 162 -15.01 18.77 6.32
C GLN A 162 -13.98 17.93 5.55
N VAL A 163 -12.69 18.17 5.82
CA VAL A 163 -11.63 17.40 5.19
C VAL A 163 -11.39 16.11 5.98
N VAL A 164 -11.31 14.98 5.29
CA VAL A 164 -11.17 13.65 5.90
C VAL A 164 -9.93 12.98 5.33
N PHE A 165 -9.01 12.59 6.21
CA PHE A 165 -7.84 11.76 5.91
C PHE A 165 -7.96 10.37 6.57
N ASP A 166 -7.06 9.45 6.19
CA ASP A 166 -6.88 8.16 6.83
C ASP A 166 -6.38 8.34 8.30
N ASN A 167 -5.12 8.19 8.61
CA ASN A 167 -4.62 8.40 9.97
C ASN A 167 -3.60 9.55 10.03
N GLU A 168 -3.42 10.14 11.22
CA GLU A 168 -2.52 11.28 11.42
C GLU A 168 -1.07 11.01 11.05
N GLY A 169 -0.62 9.76 11.15
CA GLY A 169 0.75 9.34 10.83
C GLY A 169 0.94 8.86 9.39
N SER A 170 -0.09 8.95 8.55
CA SER A 170 -0.02 8.44 7.19
C SER A 170 0.88 9.29 6.30
N SER A 171 1.47 8.66 5.32
CA SER A 171 2.25 9.35 4.29
C SER A 171 1.39 10.27 3.41
N THR A 172 0.07 10.06 3.35
CA THR A 172 -0.87 10.97 2.68
C THR A 172 -0.95 12.30 3.40
N VAL A 173 -1.14 12.28 4.72
CA VAL A 173 -1.13 13.49 5.59
C VAL A 173 0.21 14.21 5.51
N GLN A 174 1.31 13.46 5.59
CA GLN A 174 2.66 13.99 5.48
C GLN A 174 2.87 14.70 4.12
N TYR A 175 2.51 14.04 3.02
CA TYR A 175 2.62 14.62 1.68
C TYR A 175 1.83 15.94 1.55
N MET A 176 0.58 15.98 2.01
CA MET A 176 -0.24 17.19 1.94
C MET A 176 0.37 18.32 2.77
N ARG A 177 0.89 18.01 3.95
CA ARG A 177 1.57 19.01 4.80
C ARG A 177 2.82 19.58 4.11
N ASP A 178 3.69 18.70 3.62
CA ASP A 178 5.01 19.10 3.15
C ASP A 178 4.97 19.67 1.74
N SER A 179 4.23 19.03 0.82
CA SER A 179 4.24 19.38 -0.61
C SER A 179 3.16 20.36 -1.01
N VAL A 180 1.98 20.34 -0.35
CA VAL A 180 0.86 21.23 -0.70
C VAL A 180 0.82 22.46 0.19
N MET A 181 1.00 22.28 1.50
CA MET A 181 0.90 23.34 2.51
C MET A 181 2.25 23.97 2.88
N ASN A 182 3.39 23.49 2.33
CA ASN A 182 4.74 23.97 2.65
C ASN A 182 5.05 23.93 4.17
N GLY A 183 4.62 22.87 4.86
CA GLY A 183 4.86 22.66 6.30
C GLY A 183 3.89 23.40 7.23
N ALA A 184 2.86 24.06 6.72
CA ALA A 184 1.87 24.74 7.55
C ALA A 184 1.05 23.73 8.39
N LYS A 185 0.40 24.24 9.44
CA LYS A 185 -0.50 23.43 10.28
C LYS A 185 -1.85 23.25 9.61
N PHE A 186 -2.44 22.08 9.80
CA PHE A 186 -3.83 21.83 9.43
C PHE A 186 -4.78 22.65 10.30
N ALA A 187 -5.88 23.04 9.71
CA ALA A 187 -6.97 23.74 10.40
C ALA A 187 -7.91 22.76 11.12
N ASP A 188 -8.81 23.32 11.94
CA ASP A 188 -9.75 22.54 12.78
C ASP A 188 -10.82 21.78 11.98
N ASN A 189 -10.96 22.06 10.70
CA ASN A 189 -11.88 21.36 9.78
C ASN A 189 -11.29 20.09 9.16
N VAL A 190 -10.09 19.67 9.60
CA VAL A 190 -9.39 18.49 9.11
C VAL A 190 -9.48 17.36 10.14
N PHE A 191 -10.02 16.22 9.74
CA PHE A 191 -10.31 15.08 10.61
C PHE A 191 -9.57 13.84 10.12
N ALA A 192 -8.81 13.20 11.02
CA ALA A 192 -8.24 11.89 10.75
C ALA A 192 -9.26 10.78 11.05
N GLN A 193 -9.27 9.75 10.23
CA GLN A 193 -10.00 8.50 10.43
C GLN A 193 -9.00 7.39 10.83
N ASN A 194 -9.49 6.16 11.04
CA ASN A 194 -8.60 5.06 11.37
C ASN A 194 -8.14 4.30 10.11
N SER A 195 -8.82 4.49 8.99
CA SER A 195 -8.52 3.78 7.75
C SER A 195 -9.00 4.52 6.49
N ASN A 196 -8.44 4.16 5.35
CA ASN A 196 -8.92 4.66 4.05
C ASN A 196 -10.37 4.24 3.75
N GLN A 197 -10.81 3.07 4.24
CA GLN A 197 -12.20 2.65 4.10
C GLN A 197 -13.17 3.58 4.84
N GLU A 198 -12.78 4.09 6.01
CA GLU A 198 -13.58 5.07 6.75
C GLU A 198 -13.64 6.41 6.01
N VAL A 199 -12.54 6.88 5.40
CA VAL A 199 -12.54 8.08 4.54
C VAL A 199 -13.57 7.95 3.43
N PHE A 200 -13.57 6.82 2.74
CA PHE A 200 -14.52 6.53 1.67
C PHE A 200 -15.97 6.56 2.16
N SER A 201 -16.25 5.90 3.30
CA SER A 201 -17.58 5.85 3.90
C SER A 201 -18.08 7.24 4.35
N GLN A 202 -17.19 8.07 4.92
CA GLN A 202 -17.52 9.44 5.33
C GLN A 202 -17.94 10.31 4.13
N VAL A 203 -17.22 10.19 3.02
CA VAL A 203 -17.54 10.92 1.79
C VAL A 203 -18.87 10.48 1.19
N GLN A 204 -19.18 9.17 1.19
CA GLN A 204 -20.46 8.68 0.72
C GLN A 204 -21.64 9.21 1.54
N GLN A 205 -21.48 9.35 2.85
CA GLN A 205 -22.55 9.74 3.77
C GLN A 205 -22.72 11.26 3.91
N ARG A 206 -21.69 12.06 3.62
CA ARG A 206 -21.69 13.50 3.90
C ARG A 206 -21.40 14.32 2.64
N LYS A 207 -22.38 15.11 2.22
CA LYS A 207 -22.27 15.96 1.02
C LYS A 207 -21.18 17.02 1.13
N ASN A 208 -20.83 17.44 2.33
CA ASN A 208 -19.84 18.47 2.61
C ASN A 208 -18.44 17.92 2.91
N ALA A 209 -18.24 16.60 2.85
CA ALA A 209 -16.93 16.00 3.06
C ALA A 209 -16.05 16.11 1.81
N LEU A 210 -14.75 16.42 2.05
CA LEU A 210 -13.65 16.30 1.10
C LEU A 210 -12.71 15.20 1.58
N GLY A 211 -12.73 14.05 0.95
CA GLY A 211 -11.82 12.95 1.24
C GLY A 211 -10.51 13.08 0.48
N ILE A 212 -9.39 12.81 1.13
CA ILE A 212 -8.06 12.81 0.54
C ILE A 212 -7.46 11.40 0.72
N ILE A 213 -7.24 10.69 -0.39
CA ILE A 213 -7.00 9.24 -0.39
C ILE A 213 -6.07 8.84 -1.55
N GLY A 214 -5.33 7.75 -1.39
CA GLY A 214 -4.55 7.17 -2.50
C GLY A 214 -5.46 6.64 -3.63
N VAL A 215 -5.02 6.80 -4.88
CA VAL A 215 -5.83 6.43 -6.06
C VAL A 215 -6.16 4.93 -6.11
N SER A 216 -5.30 4.09 -5.55
CA SER A 216 -5.54 2.65 -5.45
C SER A 216 -6.82 2.28 -4.68
N TRP A 217 -7.31 3.16 -3.81
CA TRP A 217 -8.50 2.93 -3.01
C TRP A 217 -9.82 3.22 -3.73
N ILE A 218 -9.76 3.97 -4.82
CA ILE A 218 -10.91 4.40 -5.61
C ILE A 218 -10.96 3.79 -7.01
N SER A 219 -9.98 2.97 -7.39
CA SER A 219 -10.00 2.23 -8.65
C SER A 219 -11.11 1.17 -8.62
N SER A 220 -11.90 1.07 -9.69
CA SER A 220 -12.96 0.07 -9.82
C SER A 220 -12.44 -1.36 -9.79
N ASP A 221 -11.21 -1.57 -10.29
CA ASP A 221 -10.55 -2.88 -10.27
C ASP A 221 -10.24 -3.36 -8.84
N MET A 222 -10.30 -2.45 -7.84
CA MET A 222 -10.10 -2.75 -6.42
C MET A 222 -11.37 -3.19 -5.69
N ARG A 223 -12.53 -3.22 -6.35
CA ARG A 223 -13.78 -3.80 -5.80
C ARG A 223 -13.69 -5.30 -5.49
N THR A 224 -12.58 -5.92 -5.88
CA THR A 224 -12.30 -7.33 -5.61
C THR A 224 -12.10 -7.66 -4.13
N ARG A 225 -12.23 -6.69 -3.21
CA ARG A 225 -12.13 -6.92 -1.76
C ARG A 225 -13.14 -7.92 -1.21
N ASP A 226 -14.33 -7.94 -1.79
CA ASP A 226 -15.40 -8.87 -1.40
C ASP A 226 -15.29 -10.24 -2.06
N LEU A 227 -14.30 -10.41 -2.97
CA LEU A 227 -14.04 -11.67 -3.63
C LEU A 227 -13.13 -12.56 -2.77
N SER A 228 -13.34 -13.86 -2.87
CA SER A 228 -12.38 -14.83 -2.33
C SER A 228 -10.99 -14.65 -2.97
N ARG A 229 -9.96 -15.15 -2.30
CA ARG A 229 -8.58 -15.09 -2.81
C ARG A 229 -8.47 -15.71 -4.21
N GLU A 230 -9.12 -16.85 -4.44
CA GLU A 230 -9.13 -17.56 -5.72
C GLU A 230 -9.81 -16.74 -6.82
N GLU A 231 -10.92 -16.07 -6.51
CA GLU A 231 -11.62 -15.21 -7.45
C GLU A 231 -10.80 -13.98 -7.81
N ARG A 232 -10.12 -13.34 -6.83
CA ARG A 232 -9.20 -12.22 -7.09
C ARG A 232 -8.06 -12.62 -8.02
N ILE A 233 -7.43 -13.76 -7.76
CA ILE A 233 -6.35 -14.28 -8.60
C ILE A 233 -6.83 -14.61 -10.00
N LYS A 234 -8.02 -15.20 -10.13
CA LYS A 234 -8.63 -15.47 -11.43
C LYS A 234 -8.91 -14.18 -12.20
N SER A 235 -9.42 -13.14 -11.54
CA SER A 235 -9.64 -11.84 -12.17
C SER A 235 -8.33 -11.19 -12.65
N LEU A 236 -7.25 -11.34 -11.88
CA LEU A 236 -5.91 -10.86 -12.25
C LEU A 236 -5.30 -11.61 -13.44
N SER A 237 -5.69 -12.87 -13.68
CA SER A 237 -5.21 -13.68 -14.81
C SER A 237 -5.96 -13.40 -16.11
N GLN A 238 -7.15 -12.79 -16.06
CA GLN A 238 -7.90 -12.42 -17.25
C GLN A 238 -7.21 -11.24 -17.92
N GLN A 239 -7.08 -11.29 -19.24
CA GLN A 239 -6.56 -10.19 -20.04
C GLN A 239 -7.62 -9.08 -20.03
N ASP A 240 -7.45 -8.12 -19.11
CA ASP A 240 -8.38 -7.01 -18.99
C ASP A 240 -7.95 -5.89 -19.93
N THR A 241 -8.81 -5.62 -20.88
CA THR A 241 -8.68 -4.49 -21.82
C THR A 241 -9.50 -3.29 -21.35
N THR A 242 -10.15 -3.38 -20.18
CA THR A 242 -11.00 -2.32 -19.67
C THR A 242 -10.18 -1.13 -19.19
N VAL A 243 -10.72 0.03 -19.45
CA VAL A 243 -10.28 1.33 -18.96
C VAL A 243 -10.33 1.33 -17.44
N SER A 244 -9.30 1.84 -16.79
CA SER A 244 -9.34 2.11 -15.35
C SER A 244 -10.45 3.10 -15.05
N GLU A 245 -11.54 2.65 -14.45
CA GLU A 245 -12.63 3.50 -13.99
C GLU A 245 -12.51 3.72 -12.49
N PHE A 246 -12.98 4.87 -12.03
CA PHE A 246 -13.11 5.14 -10.60
C PHE A 246 -14.46 4.64 -10.09
N ASP A 247 -14.52 4.34 -8.79
CA ASP A 247 -15.75 3.97 -8.13
C ASP A 247 -16.78 5.11 -8.24
N THR A 248 -17.95 4.80 -8.79
CA THR A 248 -19.00 5.79 -9.07
C THR A 248 -19.81 6.19 -7.84
N SER A 249 -19.61 5.52 -6.71
CA SER A 249 -20.26 5.87 -5.44
C SER A 249 -19.68 7.13 -4.79
N VAL A 250 -18.54 7.60 -5.30
CA VAL A 250 -17.94 8.88 -4.97
C VAL A 250 -17.58 9.64 -6.26
N LYS A 251 -17.48 10.96 -6.19
CA LYS A 251 -17.00 11.79 -7.30
C LYS A 251 -15.54 12.11 -7.10
N VAL A 252 -14.69 11.75 -8.07
CA VAL A 252 -13.27 12.10 -8.09
C VAL A 252 -13.09 13.45 -8.77
N LEU A 253 -12.51 14.39 -8.04
CA LEU A 253 -12.25 15.75 -8.52
C LEU A 253 -11.08 15.78 -9.49
N LYS A 254 -11.15 16.74 -10.42
CA LYS A 254 -9.99 17.15 -11.22
C LYS A 254 -9.12 18.09 -10.38
N VAL A 255 -7.81 18.02 -10.56
CA VAL A 255 -6.86 18.92 -9.88
C VAL A 255 -6.03 19.65 -10.92
N SER A 256 -5.92 20.98 -10.77
CA SER A 256 -4.99 21.81 -11.54
C SER A 256 -3.75 22.17 -10.73
N SER A 257 -2.61 22.30 -11.39
CA SER A 257 -1.41 22.85 -10.78
C SER A 257 -1.60 24.36 -10.44
N LYS A 258 -0.64 24.94 -9.72
CA LYS A 258 -0.68 26.38 -9.41
C LYS A 258 -0.62 27.27 -10.65
N ASP A 259 0.02 26.79 -11.71
CA ASP A 259 0.40 27.57 -12.89
C ASP A 259 -0.39 27.18 -14.16
N ASP A 260 -1.28 26.18 -14.09
CA ASP A 260 -2.11 25.74 -15.21
C ASP A 260 -3.60 25.72 -14.80
N PHE A 261 -4.44 26.34 -15.65
CA PHE A 261 -5.90 26.33 -15.47
C PHE A 261 -6.54 25.00 -15.85
N ARG A 262 -5.82 24.11 -16.55
CA ARG A 262 -6.30 22.79 -16.90
C ARG A 262 -6.23 21.87 -15.68
N ALA A 263 -7.34 21.23 -15.40
CA ALA A 263 -7.47 20.29 -14.29
C ALA A 263 -7.65 18.85 -14.82
N TYR A 264 -6.99 17.91 -14.18
CA TYR A 264 -6.96 16.50 -14.57
C TYR A 264 -7.42 15.60 -13.42
N LYS A 265 -8.05 14.48 -13.76
CA LYS A 265 -8.26 13.36 -12.81
C LYS A 265 -6.98 12.53 -12.70
N PRO A 266 -6.77 11.78 -11.60
CA PRO A 266 -5.56 11.00 -11.36
C PRO A 266 -5.48 9.71 -12.20
N TYR A 267 -5.66 9.81 -13.51
CA TYR A 267 -5.44 8.68 -14.43
C TYR A 267 -3.95 8.47 -14.68
N GLN A 268 -3.56 7.20 -14.87
CA GLN A 268 -2.15 6.82 -15.08
C GLN A 268 -1.45 7.65 -16.17
N GLY A 269 -2.14 7.96 -17.27
CA GLY A 269 -1.59 8.80 -18.34
C GLY A 269 -1.20 10.20 -17.87
N TYR A 270 -2.05 10.86 -17.08
CA TYR A 270 -1.78 12.19 -16.53
C TYR A 270 -0.79 12.21 -15.37
N ILE A 271 -0.62 11.07 -14.67
CA ILE A 271 0.47 10.89 -13.70
C ILE A 271 1.79 10.71 -14.45
N TYR A 272 1.77 9.96 -15.55
CA TYR A 272 2.95 9.66 -16.36
C TYR A 272 3.53 10.90 -17.04
N ASP A 273 2.70 11.75 -17.63
CA ASP A 273 3.14 12.98 -18.31
C ASP A 273 3.29 14.18 -17.37
N GLY A 274 2.99 14.00 -16.07
CA GLY A 274 3.11 15.06 -15.05
C GLY A 274 1.98 16.08 -15.05
N SER A 275 0.90 15.88 -15.82
CA SER A 275 -0.25 16.79 -15.86
C SER A 275 -1.06 16.77 -14.56
N TYR A 276 -1.13 15.61 -13.86
CA TYR A 276 -1.76 15.50 -12.55
C TYR A 276 -0.76 15.88 -11.45
N PRO A 277 -1.03 16.92 -10.61
CA PRO A 277 0.01 17.49 -9.75
C PRO A 277 0.22 16.77 -8.41
N LEU A 278 -0.73 15.95 -7.93
CA LEU A 278 -0.65 15.31 -6.61
C LEU A 278 -0.21 13.86 -6.73
N TYR A 279 1.10 13.63 -6.79
CA TYR A 279 1.66 12.28 -6.88
C TYR A 279 2.89 12.10 -5.99
N ARG A 280 3.16 10.86 -5.61
CA ARG A 280 4.30 10.45 -4.78
C ARG A 280 4.88 9.15 -5.28
N SER A 281 6.17 8.94 -5.06
CA SER A 281 6.81 7.68 -5.40
C SER A 281 6.48 6.60 -4.36
N MET A 282 6.55 5.34 -4.77
CA MET A 282 6.48 4.17 -3.90
C MET A 282 7.78 3.37 -4.07
N TYR A 283 8.52 3.20 -2.98
CA TYR A 283 9.79 2.48 -2.96
C TYR A 283 9.67 1.19 -2.17
N MET A 284 10.25 0.14 -2.72
CA MET A 284 10.47 -1.12 -1.99
C MET A 284 11.94 -1.25 -1.67
N ILE A 285 12.26 -1.37 -0.38
CA ILE A 285 13.63 -1.36 0.15
C ILE A 285 13.90 -2.64 0.90
N SER A 286 15.02 -3.28 0.59
CA SER A 286 15.38 -4.59 1.11
C SER A 286 16.83 -4.66 1.59
N THR A 287 17.01 -5.25 2.77
CA THR A 287 18.32 -5.69 3.30
C THR A 287 18.45 -7.22 3.31
N ALA A 288 17.53 -7.92 2.66
CA ALA A 288 17.47 -9.37 2.64
C ALA A 288 18.63 -10.00 1.86
N ALA A 289 19.13 -11.13 2.33
CA ALA A 289 20.12 -11.92 1.61
C ALA A 289 19.54 -12.54 0.33
N ASN A 290 20.37 -12.71 -0.68
CA ASN A 290 20.00 -13.44 -1.90
C ASN A 290 19.49 -14.86 -1.54
N GLY A 291 18.48 -15.32 -2.27
CA GLY A 291 17.89 -16.64 -2.06
C GLY A 291 16.93 -16.74 -0.87
N SER A 292 16.79 -15.71 -0.03
CA SER A 292 15.78 -15.67 1.04
C SER A 292 14.38 -15.37 0.50
N LEU A 293 13.33 -15.68 1.26
CA LEU A 293 11.95 -15.42 0.86
C LEU A 293 11.66 -13.92 0.68
N SER A 294 12.17 -13.07 1.59
CA SER A 294 12.05 -11.60 1.43
C SER A 294 12.70 -11.12 0.13
N HIS A 295 13.81 -11.71 -0.31
CA HIS A 295 14.42 -11.38 -1.60
C HIS A 295 13.60 -11.92 -2.77
N GLY A 296 13.00 -13.10 -2.63
CA GLY A 296 12.09 -13.67 -3.62
C GLY A 296 10.87 -12.77 -3.84
N PHE A 297 10.23 -12.32 -2.77
CA PHE A 297 9.10 -11.40 -2.83
C PHE A 297 9.50 -10.02 -3.42
N TYR A 298 10.64 -9.46 -2.99
CA TYR A 298 11.20 -8.24 -3.59
C TYR A 298 11.38 -8.37 -5.10
N SER A 299 11.94 -9.49 -5.57
CA SER A 299 12.16 -9.75 -7.00
C SER A 299 10.85 -9.95 -7.76
N PHE A 300 9.83 -10.52 -7.12
CA PHE A 300 8.50 -10.68 -7.68
C PHE A 300 7.81 -9.33 -7.90
N VAL A 301 7.74 -8.49 -6.89
CA VAL A 301 7.10 -7.16 -6.96
C VAL A 301 7.81 -6.25 -7.97
N THR A 302 9.15 -6.27 -8.00
CA THR A 302 9.93 -5.49 -8.97
C THR A 302 9.98 -6.11 -10.37
N GLY A 303 9.49 -7.33 -10.52
CA GLY A 303 9.42 -8.08 -11.78
C GLY A 303 8.14 -7.80 -12.59
N THR A 304 8.04 -8.43 -13.76
CA THR A 304 6.94 -8.18 -14.70
C THR A 304 5.56 -8.48 -14.12
N ILE A 305 5.42 -9.55 -13.32
CA ILE A 305 4.13 -9.95 -12.75
C ILE A 305 3.67 -8.92 -11.72
N GLY A 306 4.49 -8.58 -10.73
CA GLY A 306 4.17 -7.57 -9.75
C GLY A 306 3.87 -6.21 -10.39
N GLN A 307 4.67 -5.79 -11.37
CA GLN A 307 4.44 -4.52 -12.05
C GLN A 307 3.10 -4.49 -12.81
N LYS A 308 2.60 -5.62 -13.31
CA LYS A 308 1.26 -5.73 -13.90
C LYS A 308 0.16 -5.67 -12.84
N ILE A 309 0.38 -6.23 -11.64
CA ILE A 309 -0.54 -6.10 -10.52
C ILE A 309 -0.66 -4.63 -10.14
N ILE A 310 0.46 -3.93 -9.92
CA ILE A 310 0.49 -2.50 -9.64
C ILE A 310 -0.27 -1.71 -10.70
N GLN A 311 -0.06 -1.99 -11.99
CA GLN A 311 -0.76 -1.30 -13.07
C GLN A 311 -2.29 -1.41 -12.95
N ARG A 312 -2.80 -2.56 -12.50
CA ARG A 312 -4.24 -2.79 -12.34
C ARG A 312 -4.86 -2.05 -11.16
N THR A 313 -4.08 -1.72 -10.15
CA THR A 313 -4.56 -0.94 -9.00
C THR A 313 -4.83 0.53 -9.30
N GLY A 314 -4.65 0.97 -10.54
CA GLY A 314 -4.86 2.36 -10.96
C GLY A 314 -3.65 3.27 -10.79
N ILE A 315 -2.59 2.82 -10.10
CA ILE A 315 -1.34 3.58 -9.94
C ILE A 315 -0.35 3.30 -11.07
N LEU A 316 0.59 4.21 -11.28
CA LEU A 316 1.56 4.12 -12.35
C LEU A 316 2.71 3.17 -11.96
N PRO A 317 2.88 2.01 -12.63
CA PRO A 317 4.00 1.11 -12.37
C PRO A 317 5.33 1.72 -12.84
N ALA A 318 6.44 1.31 -12.19
CA ALA A 318 7.76 1.83 -12.52
C ALA A 318 8.36 1.27 -13.81
N ARG A 319 7.92 0.09 -14.27
CA ARG A 319 8.55 -0.65 -15.39
C ARG A 319 7.61 -1.04 -16.54
N VAL A 320 6.32 -0.85 -16.39
CA VAL A 320 5.32 -1.18 -17.42
C VAL A 320 4.74 0.12 -17.95
N GLN A 321 4.36 0.15 -19.23
CA GLN A 321 3.73 1.35 -19.78
C GLN A 321 2.35 1.61 -19.14
N PRO A 322 1.98 2.88 -18.93
CA PRO A 322 0.69 3.22 -18.34
C PRO A 322 -0.45 2.76 -19.22
N ARG A 323 -1.60 2.49 -18.61
CA ARG A 323 -2.84 2.27 -19.37
C ARG A 323 -3.28 3.59 -19.99
N MET A 324 -3.58 3.56 -21.28
CA MET A 324 -4.16 4.70 -21.99
C MET A 324 -5.66 4.69 -21.80
N VAL A 325 -6.22 5.85 -21.47
CA VAL A 325 -7.65 6.08 -21.34
C VAL A 325 -8.10 6.86 -22.57
N ASN A 326 -9.04 6.33 -23.35
CA ASN A 326 -9.71 7.11 -24.37
C ASN A 326 -10.77 7.98 -23.68
N LEU A 327 -10.51 9.26 -23.57
CA LEU A 327 -11.49 10.24 -23.12
C LEU A 327 -12.36 10.60 -24.33
N ASN A 328 -13.54 9.98 -24.46
CA ASN A 328 -14.58 10.42 -25.37
C ASN A 328 -15.35 11.59 -24.78
#